data_bcd17248d8c2144704b7b7abaf232801
#
_entry.id   bcd17248d8c2144704b7b7abaf232801
#
_cell.length_a   1.000
_cell.length_b   1.000
_cell.length_c   1.000
_cell.angle_alpha   90.00
_cell.angle_beta   90.00
_cell.angle_gamma   90.00
#
_symmetry.space_group_name_H-M   'P 1'
#
loop_
_entity.id
_entity.type
_entity.pdbx_description
1 polymer ?
#
loop_
_entity_poly.entity_id
_entity_poly.type
_entity_poly.pdbx_seq_one_letter_code
_entity_poly.pdbx_strand_id
1 'polypeptide(L)'
;MRLKRLLYLVGLLMCCSCGDMLDVEPEIAVTYTNYFQNEQDVHKTYIDMYAKIREVYFQYQLQPHHKMGLVYDQCNEYYSYANELKSLSVEAFKKVAGTSWILHYNVIFQSNLILDNLYRVQDLPKDRENFYKGHCYFVKGLMYYEIARRWGNAPITRDAKSIDPLGRSDAKVVLDTALSNALRAFDLLKNYDEAVDYNGQKLKKYYAHKGAAAALLANIYAWKGGLFNDSDAYEEAEKYCTLIIENKVGIYKMVDTPEEVCSVVMDRMSSESVFELLNSSIDFGFTTGRFSPGINFHI
;
A
#
# COMPACT_ATOMS: atom_id res chain seq x y z
N MET A 1 9.38 71.40 -4.83
CA MET A 1 10.31 70.26 -5.05
C MET A 1 10.49 69.34 -3.82
N ARG A 2 10.49 69.83 -2.59
CA ARG A 2 10.67 69.02 -1.37
C ARG A 2 9.52 68.08 -1.04
N LEU A 3 8.27 68.47 -1.26
CA LEU A 3 7.09 67.70 -0.96
C LEU A 3 6.95 66.44 -1.86
N LYS A 4 7.27 66.55 -3.16
CA LYS A 4 7.26 65.41 -4.10
C LYS A 4 8.35 64.40 -3.75
N ARG A 5 9.51 64.80 -3.28
CA ARG A 5 10.58 63.89 -2.83
C ARG A 5 10.20 63.14 -1.55
N LEU A 6 9.47 63.82 -0.63
CA LEU A 6 8.96 63.18 0.58
C LEU A 6 7.89 62.09 0.27
N LEU A 7 7.00 62.36 -0.69
CA LEU A 7 6.01 61.40 -1.14
C LEU A 7 6.63 60.12 -1.79
N TYR A 8 7.70 60.31 -2.59
CA TYR A 8 8.45 59.18 -3.15
C TYR A 8 9.19 58.37 -2.07
N LEU A 9 9.72 59.00 -1.03
CA LEU A 9 10.41 58.33 0.08
C LEU A 9 9.41 57.51 0.93
N VAL A 10 8.23 58.06 1.20
CA VAL A 10 7.15 57.34 1.92
C VAL A 10 6.61 56.18 1.10
N GLY A 11 6.46 56.32 -0.23
CA GLY A 11 6.07 55.26 -1.12
C GLY A 11 7.07 54.12 -1.19
N LEU A 12 8.38 54.44 -1.17
CA LEU A 12 9.46 53.44 -1.15
C LEU A 12 9.51 52.65 0.17
N LEU A 13 9.25 53.32 1.31
CA LEU A 13 9.19 52.67 2.63
C LEU A 13 8.00 51.74 2.81
N MET A 14 6.88 51.98 2.11
CA MET A 14 5.71 51.09 2.16
C MET A 14 5.91 49.81 1.34
N CYS A 15 6.85 49.78 0.38
CA CYS A 15 7.14 48.57 -0.41
C CYS A 15 8.06 47.56 0.27
N CYS A 16 8.72 47.94 1.36
CA CYS A 16 9.68 47.05 2.07
C CYS A 16 9.10 46.36 3.29
N SER A 17 7.80 46.51 3.58
CA SER A 17 7.21 46.09 4.87
C SER A 17 6.37 44.83 4.84
N CYS A 18 6.30 44.07 3.74
CA CYS A 18 5.33 42.93 3.66
C CYS A 18 5.96 41.57 3.43
N GLY A 19 7.24 41.37 3.65
CA GLY A 19 7.86 40.02 3.51
C GLY A 19 7.50 39.07 4.65
N ASP A 20 7.72 39.49 5.87
CA ASP A 20 7.61 38.61 7.05
C ASP A 20 6.19 38.39 7.59
N MET A 21 5.23 39.24 7.20
CA MET A 21 3.85 39.14 7.72
C MET A 21 2.98 38.11 6.97
N LEU A 22 3.44 37.61 5.82
CA LEU A 22 2.71 36.61 5.00
C LEU A 22 3.26 35.20 5.18
N ASP A 23 4.40 35.02 5.81
CA ASP A 23 4.99 33.72 6.15
C ASP A 23 4.62 33.29 7.59
N VAL A 24 3.36 33.41 7.95
CA VAL A 24 2.86 32.78 9.17
C VAL A 24 2.67 31.30 8.88
N GLU A 25 3.63 30.47 9.30
CA GLU A 25 3.36 29.04 9.41
C GLU A 25 2.19 28.86 10.39
N PRO A 26 1.05 28.29 9.94
CA PRO A 26 -0.08 28.12 10.84
C PRO A 26 0.29 27.13 11.94
N GLU A 27 0.44 27.61 13.17
CA GLU A 27 0.78 26.78 14.35
C GLU A 27 -0.24 25.68 14.61
N ILE A 28 -1.46 25.83 14.14
CA ILE A 28 -2.60 24.91 14.38
C ILE A 28 -2.89 24.03 13.16
N ALA A 29 -2.52 24.44 11.94
CA ALA A 29 -2.74 23.62 10.76
C ALA A 29 -1.61 22.61 10.59
N VAL A 30 -1.98 21.35 10.39
CA VAL A 30 -1.01 20.29 10.05
C VAL A 30 -0.45 20.57 8.67
N THR A 31 0.84 20.92 8.60
CA THR A 31 1.60 21.15 7.38
C THR A 31 2.63 20.04 7.19
N TYR A 32 3.15 19.91 5.97
CA TYR A 32 4.24 18.97 5.71
C TYR A 32 5.47 19.22 6.60
N THR A 33 5.70 20.46 6.98
CA THR A 33 6.86 20.90 7.78
C THR A 33 6.72 20.54 9.25
N ASN A 34 5.50 20.50 9.81
CA ASN A 34 5.27 20.34 11.24
C ASN A 34 4.65 18.98 11.65
N TYR A 35 4.34 18.08 10.70
CA TYR A 35 3.58 16.86 11.00
C TYR A 35 4.44 15.76 11.65
N PHE A 36 5.55 15.37 11.05
CA PHE A 36 6.34 14.21 11.52
C PHE A 36 7.30 14.60 12.65
N GLN A 37 6.79 14.91 13.83
CA GLN A 37 7.62 15.34 14.97
C GLN A 37 7.90 14.19 15.96
N ASN A 38 7.01 13.23 16.05
CA ASN A 38 7.10 12.13 17.00
C ASN A 38 6.62 10.80 16.39
N GLU A 39 6.85 9.70 17.10
CA GLU A 39 6.45 8.37 16.61
C GLU A 39 4.94 8.24 16.40
N GLN A 40 4.11 8.93 17.17
CA GLN A 40 2.65 8.87 17.03
C GLN A 40 2.19 9.39 15.66
N ASP A 41 2.84 10.42 15.13
CA ASP A 41 2.53 10.98 13.81
C ASP A 41 2.88 9.98 12.71
N VAL A 42 4.05 9.32 12.82
CA VAL A 42 4.43 8.22 11.94
C VAL A 42 3.40 7.09 12.01
N HIS A 43 2.99 6.73 13.22
CA HIS A 43 2.04 5.64 13.44
C HIS A 43 0.66 5.92 12.84
N LYS A 44 0.15 7.14 12.92
CA LYS A 44 -1.11 7.55 12.26
C LYS A 44 -1.01 7.37 10.74
N THR A 45 0.08 7.82 10.13
CA THR A 45 0.31 7.66 8.69
C THR A 45 0.47 6.19 8.29
N TYR A 46 1.11 5.39 9.14
CA TYR A 46 1.22 3.94 8.99
C TYR A 46 -0.15 3.25 9.00
N ILE A 47 -1.05 3.61 9.90
CA ILE A 47 -2.42 3.08 9.94
C ILE A 47 -3.20 3.48 8.67
N ASP A 48 -3.09 4.74 8.23
CA ASP A 48 -3.72 5.21 6.99
C ASP A 48 -3.18 4.45 5.75
N MET A 49 -1.88 4.19 5.70
CA MET A 49 -1.27 3.37 4.64
C MET A 49 -1.93 1.98 4.52
N TYR A 50 -2.14 1.29 5.64
CA TYR A 50 -2.82 -0.01 5.66
C TYR A 50 -4.32 0.10 5.34
N ALA A 51 -4.98 1.19 5.76
CA ALA A 51 -6.36 1.45 5.37
C ALA A 51 -6.49 1.60 3.84
N LYS A 52 -5.55 2.31 3.20
CA LYS A 52 -5.53 2.48 1.74
C LYS A 52 -5.22 1.19 0.96
N ILE A 53 -4.45 0.27 1.51
CA ILE A 53 -4.29 -1.07 0.91
C ILE A 53 -5.64 -1.77 0.80
N ARG A 54 -6.47 -1.69 1.85
CA ARG A 54 -7.82 -2.28 1.83
C ARG A 54 -8.68 -1.69 0.72
N GLU A 55 -8.62 -0.38 0.48
CA GLU A 55 -9.33 0.27 -0.63
C GLU A 55 -8.90 -0.29 -1.98
N VAL A 56 -7.59 -0.51 -2.19
CA VAL A 56 -7.07 -1.12 -3.42
C VAL A 56 -7.74 -2.46 -3.66
N TYR A 57 -7.67 -3.36 -2.70
CA TYR A 57 -8.20 -4.72 -2.86
C TYR A 57 -9.73 -4.74 -2.92
N PHE A 58 -10.41 -3.91 -2.16
CA PHE A 58 -11.87 -3.81 -2.22
C PHE A 58 -12.37 -3.43 -3.61
N GLN A 59 -11.79 -2.40 -4.23
CA GLN A 59 -12.18 -2.00 -5.58
C GLN A 59 -11.88 -3.06 -6.62
N TYR A 60 -10.78 -3.80 -6.47
CA TYR A 60 -10.38 -4.79 -7.46
C TYR A 60 -11.09 -6.11 -7.35
N GLN A 61 -11.62 -6.46 -6.18
CA GLN A 61 -12.29 -7.74 -5.99
C GLN A 61 -13.72 -7.77 -6.46
N LEU A 62 -14.46 -6.74 -6.18
CA LEU A 62 -15.85 -6.69 -6.66
C LEU A 62 -15.92 -6.73 -8.18
N GLN A 63 -14.89 -6.21 -8.86
CA GLN A 63 -14.92 -6.07 -10.30
C GLN A 63 -14.57 -7.33 -11.11
N PRO A 64 -13.54 -8.14 -10.77
CA PRO A 64 -13.27 -9.36 -11.52
C PRO A 64 -14.42 -10.35 -11.48
N HIS A 65 -15.09 -10.51 -10.35
CA HIS A 65 -16.25 -11.41 -10.22
C HIS A 65 -17.43 -10.92 -11.06
N HIS A 66 -17.67 -9.64 -11.09
CA HIS A 66 -18.69 -9.04 -11.96
C HIS A 66 -18.31 -9.16 -13.45
N LYS A 67 -17.04 -8.95 -13.78
CA LYS A 67 -16.54 -9.04 -15.17
C LYS A 67 -16.59 -10.45 -15.73
N MET A 68 -16.38 -11.46 -14.89
CA MET A 68 -16.40 -12.87 -15.32
C MET A 68 -17.80 -13.48 -15.32
N GLY A 69 -18.82 -12.71 -14.99
CA GLY A 69 -20.20 -13.22 -14.95
C GLY A 69 -20.45 -14.24 -13.83
N LEU A 70 -19.54 -14.32 -12.86
CA LEU A 70 -19.64 -15.27 -11.73
C LEU A 70 -20.64 -14.79 -10.68
N VAL A 71 -20.95 -13.50 -10.63
CA VAL A 71 -22.02 -12.97 -9.79
C VAL A 71 -23.26 -12.77 -10.67
N TYR A 72 -24.08 -13.76 -10.66
CA TYR A 72 -25.39 -13.72 -11.30
C TYR A 72 -26.32 -12.95 -10.37
N ASP A 73 -26.91 -11.88 -10.96
CA ASP A 73 -28.13 -11.28 -10.48
C ASP A 73 -28.06 -10.21 -9.39
N GLN A 74 -28.95 -9.25 -9.58
CA GLN A 74 -29.53 -8.27 -8.67
C GLN A 74 -28.94 -6.86 -8.58
N CYS A 75 -27.88 -6.51 -9.29
CA CYS A 75 -27.49 -5.11 -9.39
C CYS A 75 -27.58 -4.63 -10.84
N ASN A 76 -28.69 -4.00 -11.21
CA ASN A 76 -28.92 -3.44 -12.56
C ASN A 76 -27.81 -2.52 -13.06
N GLU A 77 -27.11 -1.81 -12.17
CA GLU A 77 -25.97 -0.98 -12.53
C GLU A 77 -24.76 -1.80 -13.01
N TYR A 78 -24.49 -2.93 -12.38
CA TYR A 78 -23.37 -3.81 -12.76
C TYR A 78 -23.65 -4.60 -14.03
N TYR A 79 -24.90 -4.89 -14.32
CA TYR A 79 -25.31 -5.57 -15.56
C TYR A 79 -25.00 -4.71 -16.80
N SER A 80 -25.15 -3.40 -16.68
CA SER A 80 -24.77 -2.44 -17.71
C SER A 80 -23.27 -2.50 -18.01
N TYR A 81 -22.41 -2.52 -16.99
CA TYR A 81 -20.96 -2.61 -17.17
C TYR A 81 -20.51 -3.96 -17.74
N ALA A 82 -21.11 -5.06 -17.34
CA ALA A 82 -20.80 -6.38 -17.89
C ALA A 82 -21.15 -6.46 -19.38
N ASN A 83 -22.25 -5.84 -19.81
CA ASN A 83 -22.63 -5.77 -21.21
C ASN A 83 -21.70 -4.86 -22.02
N GLU A 84 -21.26 -3.74 -21.47
CA GLU A 84 -20.26 -2.86 -22.09
C GLU A 84 -18.91 -3.58 -22.28
N LEU A 85 -18.50 -4.42 -21.33
CA LEU A 85 -17.27 -5.23 -21.44
C LEU A 85 -17.36 -6.33 -22.49
N LYS A 86 -18.54 -6.87 -22.77
CA LYS A 86 -18.76 -7.81 -23.88
C LYS A 86 -18.39 -7.20 -25.23
N SER A 87 -18.51 -5.90 -25.36
CA SER A 87 -18.12 -5.19 -26.60
C SER A 87 -16.62 -5.06 -26.77
N LEU A 88 -15.79 -5.35 -25.74
CA LEU A 88 -14.33 -5.21 -25.71
C LEU A 88 -13.83 -3.86 -26.23
N SER A 89 -14.65 -2.82 -26.14
CA SER A 89 -14.27 -1.49 -26.62
C SER A 89 -13.34 -0.78 -25.62
N VAL A 90 -12.41 0.00 -26.12
CA VAL A 90 -11.51 0.82 -25.28
C VAL A 90 -12.32 1.78 -24.40
N GLU A 91 -13.43 2.30 -24.89
CA GLU A 91 -14.31 3.19 -24.15
C GLU A 91 -15.02 2.48 -22.98
N ALA A 92 -15.42 1.22 -23.16
CA ALA A 92 -15.96 0.41 -22.09
C ALA A 92 -14.92 0.15 -20.99
N PHE A 93 -13.67 -0.14 -21.38
CA PHE A 93 -12.57 -0.32 -20.42
C PHE A 93 -12.27 0.94 -19.61
N LYS A 94 -12.30 2.12 -20.22
CA LYS A 94 -12.06 3.39 -19.53
C LYS A 94 -13.10 3.70 -18.46
N LYS A 95 -14.33 3.26 -18.64
CA LYS A 95 -15.43 3.49 -17.68
C LYS A 95 -15.45 2.51 -16.52
N VAL A 96 -14.72 1.42 -16.63
CA VAL A 96 -14.71 0.40 -15.59
C VAL A 96 -13.75 0.83 -14.48
N ALA A 97 -14.28 1.03 -13.26
CA ALA A 97 -13.45 1.21 -12.09
C ALA A 97 -12.43 0.04 -12.00
N GLY A 98 -11.21 0.26 -11.53
CA GLY A 98 -10.14 -0.75 -11.50
C GLY A 98 -9.25 -0.79 -12.74
N THR A 99 -9.50 0.06 -13.75
CA THR A 99 -8.53 0.31 -14.83
C THR A 99 -7.49 1.35 -14.44
N SER A 100 -7.71 2.10 -13.36
CA SER A 100 -6.82 3.12 -12.86
C SER A 100 -5.91 2.58 -11.76
N TRP A 101 -4.64 2.85 -11.84
CA TRP A 101 -3.63 2.54 -10.81
C TRP A 101 -3.54 3.58 -9.68
N ILE A 102 -4.41 4.60 -9.68
CA ILE A 102 -4.33 5.73 -8.74
C ILE A 102 -4.30 5.29 -7.27
N LEU A 103 -5.08 4.30 -6.91
CA LEU A 103 -5.11 3.79 -5.53
C LEU A 103 -3.79 3.15 -5.12
N HIS A 104 -3.13 2.42 -6.02
CA HIS A 104 -1.81 1.83 -5.75
C HIS A 104 -0.78 2.92 -5.49
N TYR A 105 -0.79 3.98 -6.30
CA TYR A 105 0.13 5.10 -6.11
C TYR A 105 -0.17 5.92 -4.86
N ASN A 106 -1.44 6.01 -4.44
CA ASN A 106 -1.79 6.62 -3.16
C ASN A 106 -1.15 5.85 -1.98
N VAL A 107 -1.15 4.52 -2.04
CA VAL A 107 -0.49 3.68 -1.03
C VAL A 107 1.03 3.83 -1.08
N ILE A 108 1.64 3.82 -2.28
CA ILE A 108 3.07 4.04 -2.47
C ILE A 108 3.46 5.44 -1.96
N PHE A 109 2.65 6.45 -2.20
CA PHE A 109 2.85 7.80 -1.68
C PHE A 109 2.90 7.83 -0.16
N GLN A 110 1.96 7.18 0.54
CA GLN A 110 1.99 7.09 2.01
C GLN A 110 3.26 6.41 2.52
N SER A 111 3.69 5.34 1.84
CA SER A 111 4.94 4.67 2.17
C SER A 111 6.16 5.57 1.99
N ASN A 112 6.21 6.32 0.87
CA ASN A 112 7.28 7.29 0.63
C ASN A 112 7.24 8.42 1.66
N LEU A 113 6.04 8.90 2.01
CA LEU A 113 5.88 9.97 2.99
C LEU A 113 6.46 9.59 4.36
N ILE A 114 6.25 8.35 4.82
CA ILE A 114 6.89 7.84 6.03
C ILE A 114 8.40 7.76 5.84
N LEU A 115 8.88 7.09 4.79
CA LEU A 115 10.32 6.88 4.56
C LEU A 115 11.10 8.19 4.47
N ASP A 116 10.53 9.19 3.81
CA ASP A 116 11.15 10.50 3.60
C ASP A 116 11.18 11.37 4.85
N ASN A 117 10.38 11.07 5.88
CA ASN A 117 10.26 11.91 7.07
C ASN A 117 10.63 11.20 8.37
N LEU A 118 10.91 9.89 8.34
CA LEU A 118 11.21 9.12 9.55
C LEU A 118 12.44 9.66 10.31
N TYR A 119 13.41 10.26 9.60
CA TYR A 119 14.60 10.86 10.19
C TYR A 119 14.30 12.09 11.07
N ARG A 120 13.09 12.68 10.95
CA ARG A 120 12.67 13.85 11.71
C ARG A 120 12.22 13.50 13.13
N VAL A 121 11.86 12.25 13.35
CA VAL A 121 11.47 11.75 14.67
C VAL A 121 12.74 11.56 15.51
N GLN A 122 12.91 12.46 16.49
CA GLN A 122 14.05 12.39 17.39
C GLN A 122 13.91 11.17 18.32
N ASP A 123 15.04 10.58 18.67
CA ASP A 123 15.13 9.47 19.64
C ASP A 123 14.27 8.25 19.31
N LEU A 124 13.90 8.03 18.04
CA LEU A 124 13.18 6.85 17.62
C LEU A 124 14.10 5.62 17.77
N PRO A 125 13.75 4.62 18.60
CA PRO A 125 14.55 3.42 18.75
C PRO A 125 14.76 2.71 17.40
N LYS A 126 15.93 2.12 17.19
CA LYS A 126 16.29 1.47 15.92
C LYS A 126 15.32 0.36 15.53
N ASP A 127 14.81 -0.38 16.49
CA ASP A 127 13.78 -1.42 16.27
C ASP A 127 12.47 -0.82 15.75
N ARG A 128 12.08 0.36 16.24
CA ARG A 128 10.89 1.08 15.78
C ARG A 128 11.11 1.68 14.38
N GLU A 129 12.29 2.23 14.14
CA GLU A 129 12.66 2.69 12.81
C GLU A 129 12.60 1.54 11.79
N ASN A 130 13.18 0.38 12.12
CA ASN A 130 13.16 -0.81 11.29
C ASN A 130 11.73 -1.36 11.09
N PHE A 131 10.88 -1.29 12.11
CA PHE A 131 9.47 -1.64 12.02
C PHE A 131 8.79 -0.81 10.93
N TYR A 132 8.81 0.51 11.02
CA TYR A 132 8.14 1.36 10.02
C TYR A 132 8.75 1.21 8.62
N LYS A 133 10.08 1.17 8.50
CA LYS A 133 10.75 0.95 7.22
C LYS A 133 10.39 -0.40 6.60
N GLY A 134 10.38 -1.47 7.39
CA GLY A 134 10.02 -2.80 6.93
C GLY A 134 8.60 -2.86 6.37
N HIS A 135 7.65 -2.25 7.07
CA HIS A 135 6.27 -2.17 6.60
C HIS A 135 6.12 -1.32 5.33
N CYS A 136 6.80 -0.17 5.26
CA CYS A 136 6.76 0.67 4.05
C CYS A 136 7.35 -0.07 2.84
N TYR A 137 8.45 -0.77 3.01
CA TYR A 137 9.05 -1.55 1.93
C TYR A 137 8.17 -2.75 1.54
N PHE A 138 7.55 -3.44 2.48
CA PHE A 138 6.58 -4.48 2.17
C PHE A 138 5.44 -3.95 1.30
N VAL A 139 4.85 -2.86 1.72
CA VAL A 139 3.70 -2.24 1.04
C VAL A 139 4.09 -1.74 -0.36
N LYS A 140 5.25 -1.10 -0.50
CA LYS A 140 5.77 -0.71 -1.82
C LYS A 140 6.02 -1.92 -2.72
N GLY A 141 6.62 -2.98 -2.17
CA GLY A 141 6.83 -4.24 -2.87
C GLY A 141 5.51 -4.83 -3.38
N LEU A 142 4.51 -4.92 -2.51
CA LEU A 142 3.18 -5.42 -2.83
C LEU A 142 2.48 -4.58 -3.92
N MET A 143 2.49 -3.25 -3.78
CA MET A 143 1.85 -2.37 -4.75
C MET A 143 2.52 -2.40 -6.12
N TYR A 144 3.85 -2.37 -6.19
CA TYR A 144 4.56 -2.48 -7.48
C TYR A 144 4.39 -3.87 -8.11
N TYR A 145 4.31 -4.94 -7.32
CA TYR A 145 3.98 -6.27 -7.81
C TYR A 145 2.59 -6.31 -8.45
N GLU A 146 1.58 -5.76 -7.78
CA GLU A 146 0.22 -5.66 -8.32
C GLU A 146 0.16 -4.80 -9.59
N ILE A 147 0.89 -3.68 -9.62
CA ILE A 147 0.98 -2.81 -10.80
C ILE A 147 1.63 -3.56 -11.97
N ALA A 148 2.76 -4.25 -11.74
CA ALA A 148 3.45 -5.00 -12.78
C ALA A 148 2.57 -6.11 -13.38
N ARG A 149 1.82 -6.82 -12.54
CA ARG A 149 0.91 -7.90 -12.98
C ARG A 149 -0.27 -7.40 -13.80
N ARG A 150 -0.81 -6.21 -13.46
CA ARG A 150 -2.06 -5.70 -14.05
C ARG A 150 -1.83 -4.83 -15.27
N TRP A 151 -0.80 -3.99 -15.26
CA TRP A 151 -0.54 -2.99 -16.30
C TRP A 151 0.80 -3.17 -17.01
N GLY A 152 1.71 -3.95 -16.47
CA GLY A 152 3.04 -4.11 -17.02
C GLY A 152 3.90 -2.85 -16.83
N ASN A 153 4.08 -2.08 -17.89
CA ASN A 153 4.88 -0.85 -17.87
C ASN A 153 4.19 0.25 -17.04
N ALA A 154 4.92 0.80 -16.07
CA ALA A 154 4.36 1.79 -15.15
C ALA A 154 5.43 2.77 -14.62
N PRO A 155 5.04 3.97 -14.14
CA PRO A 155 5.97 4.89 -13.50
C PRO A 155 6.53 4.33 -12.19
N ILE A 156 7.77 4.70 -11.85
CA ILE A 156 8.39 4.36 -10.57
C ILE A 156 8.64 5.65 -9.80
N THR A 157 7.92 5.84 -8.70
CA THR A 157 8.10 7.00 -7.82
C THR A 157 9.19 6.73 -6.80
N ARG A 158 10.08 7.69 -6.58
CA ARG A 158 11.23 7.56 -5.67
C ARG A 158 10.92 8.05 -4.27
N ASP A 159 10.19 9.13 -4.19
CA ASP A 159 9.90 9.88 -2.96
C ASP A 159 8.50 10.49 -2.99
N ALA A 160 8.11 11.16 -1.91
CA ALA A 160 6.82 11.84 -1.77
C ALA A 160 6.83 13.31 -2.22
N LYS A 161 7.99 13.86 -2.61
CA LYS A 161 8.15 15.29 -2.92
C LYS A 161 8.16 15.59 -4.40
N SER A 162 8.61 14.64 -5.21
CA SER A 162 8.75 14.81 -6.66
C SER A 162 7.37 14.90 -7.32
N ILE A 163 7.12 16.03 -7.96
CA ILE A 163 5.88 16.32 -8.71
C ILE A 163 6.08 16.25 -10.22
N ASP A 164 7.28 15.98 -10.69
CA ASP A 164 7.59 15.92 -12.11
C ASP A 164 6.86 14.76 -12.79
N PRO A 165 6.36 14.95 -14.02
CA PRO A 165 5.77 13.87 -14.79
C PRO A 165 6.78 12.74 -15.02
N LEU A 166 6.40 11.51 -14.64
CA LEU A 166 7.22 10.33 -14.80
C LEU A 166 6.79 9.53 -16.02
N GLY A 167 7.76 9.14 -16.85
CA GLY A 167 7.55 8.16 -17.90
C GLY A 167 7.30 6.76 -17.31
N ARG A 168 6.77 5.84 -18.14
CA ARG A 168 6.61 4.44 -17.77
C ARG A 168 7.94 3.72 -17.90
N SER A 169 8.34 3.02 -16.85
CA SER A 169 9.43 2.03 -16.89
C SER A 169 8.91 0.69 -17.41
N ASP A 170 9.79 -0.11 -18.01
CA ASP A 170 9.41 -1.44 -18.47
C ASP A 170 8.92 -2.35 -17.34
N ALA A 171 8.02 -3.26 -17.67
CA ALA A 171 7.41 -4.20 -16.73
C ALA A 171 8.44 -4.97 -15.88
N LYS A 172 9.56 -5.35 -16.49
CA LYS A 172 10.68 -6.00 -15.79
C LYS A 172 11.26 -5.10 -14.71
N VAL A 173 11.49 -3.82 -15.02
CA VAL A 173 12.05 -2.84 -14.08
C VAL A 173 11.06 -2.55 -12.95
N VAL A 174 9.74 -2.51 -13.24
CA VAL A 174 8.70 -2.37 -12.23
C VAL A 174 8.69 -3.57 -11.29
N LEU A 175 8.80 -4.79 -11.85
CA LEU A 175 8.84 -6.03 -11.07
C LEU A 175 10.14 -6.15 -10.24
N ASP A 176 11.29 -5.71 -10.79
CA ASP A 176 12.56 -5.66 -10.06
C ASP A 176 12.51 -4.62 -8.94
N THR A 177 11.74 -3.54 -9.11
CA THR A 177 11.46 -2.57 -8.05
C THR A 177 10.61 -3.20 -6.95
N ALA A 178 9.58 -3.98 -7.30
CA ALA A 178 8.80 -4.74 -6.34
C ALA A 178 9.69 -5.71 -5.54
N LEU A 179 10.53 -6.47 -6.23
CA LEU A 179 11.46 -7.41 -5.64
C LEU A 179 12.42 -6.74 -4.66
N SER A 180 13.07 -5.66 -5.08
CA SER A 180 14.03 -4.93 -4.22
C SER A 180 13.37 -4.41 -2.93
N ASN A 181 12.13 -3.92 -3.01
CA ASN A 181 11.39 -3.50 -1.83
C ASN A 181 10.99 -4.70 -0.95
N ALA A 182 10.53 -5.81 -1.53
CA ALA A 182 10.16 -7.00 -0.77
C ALA A 182 11.37 -7.63 -0.05
N LEU A 183 12.56 -7.64 -0.65
CA LEU A 183 13.81 -8.07 -0.02
C LEU A 183 14.17 -7.20 1.19
N ARG A 184 14.11 -5.87 1.04
CA ARG A 184 14.34 -4.95 2.17
C ARG A 184 13.32 -5.15 3.30
N ALA A 185 12.07 -5.43 2.96
CA ALA A 185 11.04 -5.74 3.94
C ALA A 185 11.37 -7.03 4.71
N PHE A 186 11.78 -8.08 4.00
CA PHE A 186 12.17 -9.36 4.59
C PHE A 186 13.34 -9.21 5.57
N ASP A 187 14.32 -8.37 5.24
CA ASP A 187 15.48 -8.12 6.12
C ASP A 187 15.09 -7.37 7.41
N LEU A 188 14.15 -6.42 7.32
CA LEU A 188 13.81 -5.53 8.42
C LEU A 188 12.69 -6.05 9.32
N LEU A 189 11.74 -6.81 8.77
CA LEU A 189 10.60 -7.31 9.52
C LEU A 189 10.99 -8.49 10.42
N LYS A 190 10.39 -8.53 11.61
CA LYS A 190 10.54 -9.64 12.57
C LYS A 190 9.64 -10.82 12.17
N ASN A 191 10.00 -12.02 12.66
CA ASN A 191 9.13 -13.18 12.57
C ASN A 191 7.78 -12.89 13.24
N TYR A 192 6.73 -13.53 12.76
CA TYR A 192 5.38 -13.30 13.29
C TYR A 192 5.29 -13.51 14.81
N ASP A 193 6.03 -14.48 15.34
CA ASP A 193 6.00 -14.82 16.75
C ASP A 193 6.67 -13.76 17.64
N GLU A 194 7.58 -12.98 17.08
CA GLU A 194 8.37 -11.94 17.75
C GLU A 194 7.86 -10.53 17.46
N ALA A 195 6.98 -10.38 16.45
CA ALA A 195 6.51 -9.08 16.02
C ALA A 195 5.49 -8.48 17.00
N VAL A 196 5.73 -7.25 17.40
CA VAL A 196 4.83 -6.49 18.27
C VAL A 196 4.37 -5.21 17.59
N ASP A 197 3.18 -4.76 17.93
CA ASP A 197 2.58 -3.52 17.46
C ASP A 197 3.13 -2.27 18.20
N TYR A 198 2.52 -1.12 17.91
CA TYR A 198 2.86 0.15 18.56
C TYR A 198 2.71 0.12 20.09
N ASN A 199 1.76 -0.66 20.61
CA ASN A 199 1.48 -0.79 22.05
C ASN A 199 2.25 -1.94 22.71
N GLY A 200 3.18 -2.60 22.01
CA GLY A 200 3.93 -3.74 22.50
C GLY A 200 3.13 -5.04 22.54
N GLN A 201 1.92 -5.08 21.96
CA GLN A 201 1.11 -6.28 21.85
C GLN A 201 1.52 -7.09 20.62
N LYS A 202 1.22 -8.40 20.62
CA LYS A 202 1.49 -9.26 19.45
C LYS A 202 0.87 -8.67 18.19
N LEU A 203 1.69 -8.53 17.14
CA LEU A 203 1.26 -8.00 15.87
C LEU A 203 0.14 -8.87 15.28
N LYS A 204 -0.88 -8.24 14.75
CA LYS A 204 -1.96 -8.94 14.06
C LYS A 204 -1.54 -9.29 12.62
N LYS A 205 -2.06 -10.38 12.06
CA LYS A 205 -1.80 -10.80 10.68
C LYS A 205 -2.30 -9.81 9.61
N TYR A 206 -3.00 -8.76 10.01
CA TYR A 206 -3.37 -7.62 9.14
C TYR A 206 -2.21 -6.69 8.81
N TYR A 207 -1.10 -6.86 9.49
CA TYR A 207 0.13 -6.10 9.30
C TYR A 207 1.24 -7.05 8.88
N ALA A 208 2.13 -6.57 8.02
CA ALA A 208 3.20 -7.39 7.50
C ALA A 208 4.19 -7.83 8.61
N HIS A 209 4.69 -9.01 8.46
CA HIS A 209 5.79 -9.59 9.22
C HIS A 209 6.68 -10.39 8.27
N LYS A 210 7.78 -10.96 8.75
CA LYS A 210 8.75 -11.64 7.88
C LYS A 210 8.14 -12.74 7.02
N GLY A 211 7.17 -13.50 7.55
CA GLY A 211 6.45 -14.51 6.78
C GLY A 211 5.63 -13.92 5.63
N ALA A 212 4.97 -12.76 5.87
CA ALA A 212 4.26 -12.05 4.79
C ALA A 212 5.22 -11.57 3.70
N ALA A 213 6.40 -11.06 4.09
CA ALA A 213 7.44 -10.68 3.13
C ALA A 213 8.00 -11.88 2.35
N ALA A 214 8.16 -13.05 3.01
CA ALA A 214 8.56 -14.29 2.34
C ALA A 214 7.51 -14.75 1.32
N ALA A 215 6.22 -14.71 1.68
CA ALA A 215 5.12 -15.04 0.76
C ALA A 215 5.09 -14.10 -0.45
N LEU A 216 5.28 -12.79 -0.23
CA LEU A 216 5.37 -11.81 -1.31
C LEU A 216 6.58 -12.10 -2.22
N LEU A 217 7.74 -12.41 -1.66
CA LEU A 217 8.95 -12.77 -2.42
C LEU A 217 8.72 -14.03 -3.25
N ALA A 218 8.15 -15.08 -2.68
CA ALA A 218 7.80 -16.30 -3.41
C ALA A 218 6.91 -15.99 -4.62
N ASN A 219 5.88 -15.18 -4.43
CA ASN A 219 4.99 -14.75 -5.51
C ASN A 219 5.71 -13.93 -6.60
N ILE A 220 6.55 -12.97 -6.21
CA ILE A 220 7.30 -12.13 -7.17
C ILE A 220 8.26 -12.99 -8.00
N TYR A 221 9.00 -13.87 -7.34
CA TYR A 221 9.95 -14.76 -8.01
C TYR A 221 9.26 -15.77 -8.93
N ALA A 222 8.18 -16.41 -8.49
CA ALA A 222 7.39 -17.30 -9.33
C ALA A 222 6.83 -16.58 -10.56
N TRP A 223 6.36 -15.34 -10.40
CA TRP A 223 5.89 -14.50 -11.50
C TRP A 223 7.00 -14.14 -12.48
N LYS A 224 8.20 -13.81 -11.98
CA LYS A 224 9.39 -13.59 -12.82
C LYS A 224 9.75 -14.85 -13.60
N GLY A 225 9.80 -15.99 -12.92
CA GLY A 225 10.08 -17.27 -13.54
C GLY A 225 9.17 -17.55 -14.73
N GLY A 226 7.85 -17.39 -14.54
CA GLY A 226 6.87 -17.63 -15.59
C GLY A 226 6.88 -16.60 -16.70
N LEU A 227 7.03 -15.32 -16.38
CA LEU A 227 6.95 -14.24 -17.37
C LEU A 227 8.20 -14.13 -18.23
N PHE A 228 9.38 -14.38 -17.66
CA PHE A 228 10.67 -14.18 -18.33
C PHE A 228 11.42 -15.49 -18.63
N ASN A 229 10.81 -16.65 -18.34
CA ASN A 229 11.42 -17.96 -18.52
C ASN A 229 12.73 -18.10 -17.71
N ASP A 230 12.72 -17.56 -16.48
CA ASP A 230 13.87 -17.45 -15.58
C ASP A 230 13.84 -18.62 -14.58
N SER A 231 14.66 -19.65 -14.81
CA SER A 231 14.73 -20.84 -13.95
C SER A 231 15.23 -20.50 -12.54
N ASP A 232 16.20 -19.60 -12.41
CA ASP A 232 16.81 -19.22 -11.14
C ASP A 232 15.76 -18.52 -10.25
N ALA A 233 14.80 -17.81 -10.86
CA ALA A 233 13.70 -17.23 -10.15
C ALA A 233 12.77 -18.28 -9.53
N TYR A 234 12.56 -19.41 -10.16
CA TYR A 234 11.79 -20.50 -9.56
C TYR A 234 12.49 -21.13 -8.34
N GLU A 235 13.82 -21.27 -8.39
CA GLU A 235 14.60 -21.76 -7.25
C GLU A 235 14.50 -20.81 -6.05
N GLU A 236 14.58 -19.50 -6.29
CA GLU A 236 14.37 -18.49 -5.24
C GLU A 236 12.91 -18.52 -4.72
N ALA A 237 11.91 -18.71 -5.58
CA ALA A 237 10.53 -18.86 -5.14
C ALA A 237 10.35 -20.07 -4.20
N GLU A 238 10.90 -21.22 -4.56
CA GLU A 238 10.89 -22.45 -3.76
C GLU A 238 11.54 -22.21 -2.39
N LYS A 239 12.68 -21.54 -2.35
CA LYS A 239 13.38 -21.19 -1.11
C LYS A 239 12.48 -20.39 -0.15
N TYR A 240 11.79 -19.34 -0.63
CA TYR A 240 10.91 -18.56 0.24
C TYR A 240 9.65 -19.34 0.65
N CYS A 241 9.10 -20.20 -0.20
CA CYS A 241 8.04 -21.14 0.18
C CYS A 241 8.51 -22.09 1.29
N THR A 242 9.70 -22.64 1.15
CA THR A 242 10.30 -23.57 2.12
C THR A 242 10.48 -22.91 3.49
N LEU A 243 10.89 -21.63 3.54
CA LEU A 243 10.99 -20.88 4.80
C LEU A 243 9.64 -20.80 5.55
N ILE A 244 8.54 -20.68 4.83
CA ILE A 244 7.18 -20.66 5.40
C ILE A 244 6.77 -22.06 5.86
N ILE A 245 6.95 -23.07 5.01
CA ILE A 245 6.56 -24.46 5.27
C ILE A 245 7.32 -25.02 6.48
N GLU A 246 8.61 -24.69 6.60
CA GLU A 246 9.46 -25.11 7.71
C GLU A 246 9.34 -24.21 8.98
N ASN A 247 8.40 -23.27 8.99
CA ASN A 247 8.18 -22.35 10.11
C ASN A 247 9.42 -21.53 10.50
N LYS A 248 10.27 -21.15 9.54
CA LYS A 248 11.48 -20.34 9.80
C LYS A 248 11.19 -18.84 9.91
N VAL A 249 10.03 -18.40 9.46
CA VAL A 249 9.61 -17.00 9.41
C VAL A 249 8.30 -16.71 10.16
N GLY A 250 7.88 -17.67 10.98
CA GLY A 250 6.65 -17.65 11.77
C GLY A 250 6.03 -19.05 11.80
N ILE A 251 5.19 -19.31 12.79
CA ILE A 251 4.52 -20.62 12.93
C ILE A 251 3.20 -20.59 12.14
N TYR A 252 3.13 -21.43 11.11
CA TYR A 252 1.95 -21.63 10.28
C TYR A 252 1.59 -23.11 10.23
N LYS A 253 0.31 -23.41 10.25
CA LYS A 253 -0.19 -24.78 10.16
C LYS A 253 -1.44 -24.79 9.29
N MET A 254 -1.46 -25.64 8.27
CA MET A 254 -2.66 -25.89 7.50
C MET A 254 -3.73 -26.50 8.39
N VAL A 255 -4.99 -26.21 8.10
CA VAL A 255 -6.13 -26.88 8.74
C VAL A 255 -6.21 -28.33 8.25
N ASP A 256 -6.85 -29.17 9.05
CA ASP A 256 -6.80 -30.61 8.82
C ASP A 256 -7.85 -31.07 7.77
N THR A 257 -8.90 -30.29 7.53
CA THR A 257 -9.98 -30.65 6.59
C THR A 257 -10.37 -29.50 5.65
N PRO A 258 -10.88 -29.81 4.44
CA PRO A 258 -11.38 -28.77 3.52
C PRO A 258 -12.53 -27.93 4.09
N GLU A 259 -13.36 -28.52 4.97
CA GLU A 259 -14.47 -27.83 5.64
C GLU A 259 -13.96 -26.72 6.58
N GLU A 260 -12.81 -26.95 7.22
CA GLU A 260 -12.18 -25.96 8.09
C GLU A 260 -11.63 -24.77 7.31
N VAL A 261 -11.32 -24.90 6.03
CA VAL A 261 -10.96 -23.76 5.17
C VAL A 261 -12.08 -22.72 5.18
N CYS A 262 -13.32 -23.16 5.04
CA CYS A 262 -14.48 -22.26 5.02
C CYS A 262 -14.90 -21.76 6.41
N SER A 263 -14.72 -22.58 7.45
CA SER A 263 -15.23 -22.28 8.80
C SER A 263 -14.18 -21.65 9.73
N VAL A 264 -12.90 -21.93 9.52
CA VAL A 264 -11.81 -21.47 10.39
C VAL A 264 -10.91 -20.50 9.67
N VAL A 265 -10.41 -20.86 8.46
CA VAL A 265 -9.43 -20.01 7.75
C VAL A 265 -10.09 -18.72 7.28
N MET A 266 -11.31 -18.79 6.76
CA MET A 266 -12.04 -17.61 6.30
C MET A 266 -12.61 -16.74 7.43
N ASP A 267 -12.61 -17.22 8.67
CA ASP A 267 -13.13 -16.44 9.80
C ASP A 267 -12.16 -15.34 10.24
N ARG A 268 -10.91 -15.56 10.45
CA ARG A 268 -9.82 -14.60 10.70
C ARG A 268 -8.67 -15.21 11.49
N MET A 269 -7.45 -14.67 11.24
CA MET A 269 -6.28 -14.94 12.08
C MET A 269 -6.02 -16.45 12.30
N SER A 270 -6.42 -17.29 11.36
CA SER A 270 -6.22 -18.73 11.46
C SER A 270 -4.74 -19.10 11.50
N SER A 271 -4.45 -20.34 11.88
CA SER A 271 -3.07 -20.86 11.85
C SER A 271 -2.51 -20.93 10.42
N GLU A 272 -3.35 -21.12 9.42
CA GLU A 272 -2.98 -21.19 8.01
C GLU A 272 -2.68 -19.83 7.39
N SER A 273 -3.35 -18.78 7.86
CA SER A 273 -3.17 -17.44 7.33
C SER A 273 -1.76 -16.91 7.56
N VAL A 274 -1.13 -16.42 6.48
CA VAL A 274 0.15 -15.72 6.55
C VAL A 274 -0.07 -14.22 6.65
N PHE A 275 -0.86 -13.65 5.74
CA PHE A 275 -1.20 -12.22 5.74
C PHE A 275 -2.65 -12.05 5.32
N GLU A 276 -3.39 -11.21 6.04
CA GLU A 276 -4.81 -10.96 5.81
C GLU A 276 -5.10 -9.49 5.64
N LEU A 277 -6.08 -9.16 4.84
CA LEU A 277 -6.66 -7.82 4.80
C LEU A 277 -8.02 -7.86 5.49
N LEU A 278 -8.08 -7.24 6.66
CA LEU A 278 -9.33 -7.16 7.41
C LEU A 278 -10.31 -6.23 6.70
N ASN A 279 -11.45 -6.77 6.33
CA ASN A 279 -12.56 -6.03 5.79
C ASN A 279 -13.69 -5.99 6.82
N SER A 280 -13.98 -4.83 7.37
CA SER A 280 -15.03 -4.64 8.37
C SER A 280 -16.04 -3.63 7.85
N SER A 281 -17.33 -3.90 8.06
CA SER A 281 -18.41 -2.96 7.72
C SER A 281 -18.28 -1.61 8.41
N ILE A 282 -17.59 -1.57 9.55
CA ILE A 282 -17.32 -0.33 10.31
C ILE A 282 -16.28 0.53 9.60
N ASP A 283 -15.26 -0.09 8.99
CA ASP A 283 -14.15 0.62 8.35
C ASP A 283 -14.56 1.33 7.05
N PHE A 284 -15.63 0.91 6.39
CA PHE A 284 -16.07 1.44 5.10
C PHE A 284 -17.32 2.32 5.16
N GLY A 285 -17.92 2.51 6.34
CA GLY A 285 -19.12 3.35 6.50
C GLY A 285 -20.35 2.85 5.71
N PHE A 286 -20.32 1.62 5.19
CA PHE A 286 -21.44 1.03 4.48
C PHE A 286 -22.48 0.50 5.47
N THR A 287 -23.50 1.31 5.77
CA THR A 287 -24.65 0.92 6.60
C THR A 287 -25.67 0.04 5.87
N THR A 288 -25.46 -0.27 4.60
CA THR A 288 -26.39 -1.09 3.83
C THR A 288 -25.85 -2.50 3.66
N GLY A 289 -26.53 -3.46 4.29
CA GLY A 289 -26.22 -4.90 4.38
C GLY A 289 -26.10 -5.69 3.06
N ARG A 290 -25.40 -5.16 2.06
CA ARG A 290 -25.18 -5.82 0.78
C ARG A 290 -23.84 -6.53 0.63
N PHE A 291 -22.94 -6.40 1.61
CA PHE A 291 -21.63 -7.06 1.54
C PHE A 291 -21.40 -7.87 2.79
N SER A 292 -21.26 -9.16 2.61
CA SER A 292 -20.91 -10.08 3.69
C SER A 292 -19.59 -9.64 4.32
N PRO A 293 -19.51 -9.47 5.64
CA PRO A 293 -18.24 -9.31 6.30
C PRO A 293 -17.49 -10.62 6.18
N GLY A 294 -16.36 -10.66 5.51
CA GLY A 294 -15.55 -11.87 5.53
C GLY A 294 -14.91 -12.30 4.22
N ILE A 295 -14.70 -11.40 3.26
CA ILE A 295 -13.77 -11.74 2.18
C ILE A 295 -12.37 -11.46 2.68
N ASN A 296 -11.74 -12.45 3.26
CA ASN A 296 -10.34 -12.42 3.64
C ASN A 296 -9.50 -12.75 2.41
N PHE A 297 -8.42 -11.98 2.21
CA PHE A 297 -7.44 -12.25 1.18
C PHE A 297 -6.26 -12.93 1.82
N HIS A 298 -5.95 -14.10 1.33
CA HIS A 298 -4.73 -14.80 1.65
C HIS A 298 -3.72 -14.55 0.51
N ILE A 299 -2.57 -14.03 0.87
CA ILE A 299 -1.38 -13.98 0.01
C ILE A 299 -0.55 -15.19 0.34
#